data_4f297c9bd17de8ef52fbac6bae79c406
#
_entry.id   4f297c9bd17de8ef52fbac6bae79c406
#
_cell.length_a   1.000
_cell.length_b   1.000
_cell.length_c   1.000
_cell.angle_alpha   90.00
_cell.angle_beta   90.00
_cell.angle_gamma   90.00
#
_symmetry.space_group_name_H-M   'P 1'
#
loop_
_entity.id
_entity.type
_entity.pdbx_description
1 polymer ?
#
loop_
_entity_poly.entity_id
_entity_poly.type
_entity_poly.pdbx_seq_one_letter_code
_entity_poly.pdbx_strand_id
1 'polypeptide(L)'
;MTSASANLAHNLAATAQAQPHARAVILDDLVLTYDEVEHSARQLAGWMRAQGVGEGDRVALMLPNVPAFPVLYYAALRLGAVVVPMNPLFKRREIQFYLEDSGASLLAAMPGEDAAAAAGATGTRLLTVGPEGLSSYVHGDDAVDPVEEVVPRDGDDTAVILYTSGTTGRPKGAELTCDNLQSNQLATTETLLHLDSSDVVMGCLPLFHVFGMTCGMNTAFATGAALTMIPRFDPAKALEVIERDRVTVFEGVPTMYGAMLAAAGAAATPPDLSTLRTAISGGASLPLEVMKRFEETFGATILEGYGLSETSPVASFNHPDAERKAGSIGTPIRGVQMRLVGPDGAEVGASSEDDPQVGEICIRGENIMKGYWNRPDATAEAIDGDGWFHSGDLARRDEDGYYVIVDRKKDMIIRGGLNVYPREIEELLYEHPAVAEAAVVGVPHPELGEEVAAYVVLAPDAQADEAELVRHVKEQVAPYKYPRTVTVIDELPKGATGKILKRELRGDGA
;
A
#
# COMPACT_ATOMS: atom_id res chain seq x y z
N MET A 1 -27.44 -6.98 -24.62
CA MET A 1 -27.23 -6.06 -23.48
C MET A 1 -25.79 -5.64 -23.60
N THR A 2 -25.53 -4.37 -23.88
CA THR A 2 -24.15 -3.86 -23.80
C THR A 2 -23.70 -4.02 -22.37
N SER A 3 -22.63 -4.78 -22.14
CA SER A 3 -21.95 -4.87 -20.83
C SER A 3 -21.75 -3.44 -20.32
N ALA A 4 -22.09 -3.19 -19.06
CA ALA A 4 -21.76 -1.91 -18.45
C ALA A 4 -20.22 -1.74 -18.54
N SER A 5 -19.75 -0.56 -18.92
CA SER A 5 -18.31 -0.29 -19.02
C SER A 5 -17.65 -0.51 -17.67
N ALA A 6 -16.52 -1.21 -17.68
CA ALA A 6 -15.71 -1.47 -16.48
C ALA A 6 -14.75 -0.31 -16.13
N ASN A 7 -14.81 0.83 -16.82
CA ASN A 7 -13.94 1.97 -16.58
C ASN A 7 -14.17 2.57 -15.17
N LEU A 8 -13.12 2.59 -14.33
CA LEU A 8 -13.18 3.13 -12.97
C LEU A 8 -13.54 4.63 -12.91
N ALA A 9 -13.41 5.39 -14.01
CA ALA A 9 -13.85 6.78 -14.03
C ALA A 9 -15.37 6.94 -13.76
N HIS A 10 -16.15 5.86 -13.90
CA HIS A 10 -17.55 5.83 -13.51
C HIS A 10 -17.75 6.00 -12.00
N ASN A 11 -16.78 5.64 -11.15
CA ASN A 11 -16.87 5.86 -9.70
C ASN A 11 -17.10 7.34 -9.38
N LEU A 12 -16.25 8.22 -9.92
CA LEU A 12 -16.38 9.66 -9.73
C LEU A 12 -17.65 10.19 -10.44
N ALA A 13 -17.85 9.84 -11.70
CA ALA A 13 -18.95 10.38 -12.50
C ALA A 13 -20.33 10.02 -11.91
N ALA A 14 -20.54 8.77 -11.49
CA ALA A 14 -21.78 8.32 -10.88
C ALA A 14 -22.03 8.97 -9.52
N THR A 15 -20.99 9.08 -8.68
CA THR A 15 -21.10 9.71 -7.37
C THR A 15 -21.36 11.22 -7.50
N ALA A 16 -20.68 11.92 -8.39
CA ALA A 16 -20.94 13.35 -8.65
C ALA A 16 -22.36 13.59 -9.14
N GLN A 17 -22.90 12.69 -9.95
CA GLN A 17 -24.31 12.77 -10.38
C GLN A 17 -25.30 12.54 -9.21
N ALA A 18 -24.99 11.58 -8.33
CA ALA A 18 -25.87 11.22 -7.22
C ALA A 18 -25.78 12.21 -6.04
N GLN A 19 -24.59 12.73 -5.78
CA GLN A 19 -24.27 13.55 -4.58
C GLN A 19 -23.35 14.73 -4.94
N PRO A 20 -23.72 15.65 -5.84
CA PRO A 20 -22.84 16.70 -6.39
C PRO A 20 -22.22 17.59 -5.31
N HIS A 21 -22.95 17.89 -4.24
CA HIS A 21 -22.53 18.81 -3.19
C HIS A 21 -21.88 18.12 -1.96
N ALA A 22 -21.76 16.78 -1.98
CA ALA A 22 -21.04 16.08 -0.92
C ALA A 22 -19.54 16.40 -1.01
N ARG A 23 -18.87 16.42 0.14
CA ARG A 23 -17.41 16.60 0.23
C ARG A 23 -16.73 15.40 -0.43
N ALA A 24 -15.85 15.65 -1.38
CA ALA A 24 -15.08 14.59 -2.05
C ALA A 24 -13.63 14.57 -1.54
N VAL A 25 -12.98 15.73 -1.50
CA VAL A 25 -11.56 15.85 -1.13
C VAL A 25 -11.39 16.97 -0.11
N ILE A 26 -10.61 16.70 0.94
CA ILE A 26 -10.27 17.67 1.96
C ILE A 26 -8.75 17.74 2.09
N LEU A 27 -8.18 18.94 2.05
CA LEU A 27 -6.78 19.20 2.37
C LEU A 27 -6.69 20.50 3.15
N ASP A 28 -6.44 20.41 4.44
CA ASP A 28 -6.48 21.53 5.38
C ASP A 28 -7.81 22.31 5.26
N ASP A 29 -7.78 23.61 4.88
CA ASP A 29 -8.98 24.44 4.71
C ASP A 29 -9.64 24.29 3.32
N LEU A 30 -8.98 23.60 2.38
CA LEU A 30 -9.53 23.35 1.05
C LEU A 30 -10.47 22.15 1.09
N VAL A 31 -11.72 22.38 0.72
CA VAL A 31 -12.73 21.34 0.55
C VAL A 31 -13.26 21.40 -0.87
N LEU A 32 -13.16 20.30 -1.61
CA LEU A 32 -13.74 20.14 -2.92
C LEU A 32 -14.94 19.18 -2.85
N THR A 33 -16.03 19.57 -3.48
CA THR A 33 -17.21 18.72 -3.66
C THR A 33 -17.01 17.72 -4.79
N TYR A 34 -17.88 16.71 -4.87
CA TYR A 34 -17.86 15.74 -5.98
C TYR A 34 -18.07 16.40 -7.33
N ASP A 35 -18.95 17.41 -7.42
CA ASP A 35 -19.17 18.17 -8.65
C ASP A 35 -17.93 18.96 -9.08
N GLU A 36 -17.22 19.58 -8.15
CA GLU A 36 -15.99 20.33 -8.44
C GLU A 36 -14.85 19.40 -8.90
N VAL A 37 -14.71 18.23 -8.28
CA VAL A 37 -13.71 17.23 -8.70
C VAL A 37 -14.06 16.65 -10.06
N GLU A 38 -15.33 16.30 -10.30
CA GLU A 38 -15.80 15.78 -11.60
C GLU A 38 -15.64 16.82 -12.70
N HIS A 39 -16.04 18.09 -12.46
CA HIS A 39 -15.84 19.18 -13.40
C HIS A 39 -14.35 19.33 -13.76
N SER A 40 -13.48 19.35 -12.75
CA SER A 40 -12.03 19.45 -12.96
C SER A 40 -11.47 18.26 -13.76
N ALA A 41 -11.95 17.04 -13.47
CA ALA A 41 -11.51 15.83 -14.19
C ALA A 41 -11.94 15.87 -15.66
N ARG A 42 -13.15 16.36 -15.98
CA ARG A 42 -13.65 16.53 -17.35
C ARG A 42 -12.83 17.56 -18.12
N GLN A 43 -12.51 18.69 -17.51
CA GLN A 43 -11.67 19.73 -18.12
C GLN A 43 -10.25 19.23 -18.38
N LEU A 44 -9.63 18.57 -17.39
CA LEU A 44 -8.28 17.99 -17.54
C LEU A 44 -8.24 16.89 -18.59
N ALA A 45 -9.29 16.07 -18.70
CA ALA A 45 -9.42 15.09 -19.78
C ALA A 45 -9.45 15.77 -21.15
N GLY A 46 -10.18 16.89 -21.28
CA GLY A 46 -10.18 17.72 -22.50
C GLY A 46 -8.78 18.23 -22.84
N TRP A 47 -8.08 18.77 -21.85
CA TRP A 47 -6.70 19.24 -22.02
C TRP A 47 -5.75 18.09 -22.43
N MET A 48 -5.79 16.96 -21.72
CA MET A 48 -4.98 15.78 -22.06
C MET A 48 -5.24 15.29 -23.48
N ARG A 49 -6.51 15.25 -23.90
CA ARG A 49 -6.91 14.89 -25.28
C ARG A 49 -6.34 15.89 -26.30
N ALA A 50 -6.36 17.18 -26.01
CA ALA A 50 -5.74 18.20 -26.87
C ALA A 50 -4.22 18.05 -26.95
N GLN A 51 -3.60 17.45 -25.91
CA GLN A 51 -2.19 17.07 -25.93
C GLN A 51 -1.93 15.72 -26.63
N GLY A 52 -2.93 15.06 -27.16
CA GLY A 52 -2.82 13.80 -27.89
C GLY A 52 -2.88 12.56 -27.02
N VAL A 53 -3.33 12.66 -25.76
CA VAL A 53 -3.60 11.51 -24.91
C VAL A 53 -4.93 10.91 -25.26
N GLY A 54 -4.98 9.60 -25.49
CA GLY A 54 -6.18 8.85 -25.81
C GLY A 54 -6.21 7.48 -25.14
N GLU A 55 -7.08 6.62 -25.64
CA GLU A 55 -7.27 5.27 -25.17
C GLU A 55 -5.98 4.45 -25.26
N GLY A 56 -5.63 3.77 -24.17
CA GLY A 56 -4.42 2.95 -24.06
C GLY A 56 -3.10 3.72 -23.93
N ASP A 57 -3.10 5.06 -24.02
CA ASP A 57 -1.91 5.85 -23.73
C ASP A 57 -1.58 5.84 -22.24
N ARG A 58 -0.30 5.97 -21.87
CA ARG A 58 0.14 5.96 -20.47
C ARG A 58 0.37 7.39 -20.00
N VAL A 59 -0.25 7.70 -18.84
CA VAL A 59 -0.14 8.97 -18.14
C VAL A 59 0.55 8.73 -16.79
N ALA A 60 1.77 9.23 -16.66
CA ALA A 60 2.54 9.12 -15.42
C ALA A 60 2.12 10.21 -14.42
N LEU A 61 1.80 9.82 -13.17
CA LEU A 61 1.43 10.71 -12.08
C LEU A 61 2.47 10.66 -10.97
N MET A 62 3.28 11.70 -10.86
CA MET A 62 4.34 11.84 -9.84
C MET A 62 4.00 12.97 -8.88
N LEU A 63 2.99 12.73 -8.03
CA LEU A 63 2.45 13.71 -7.10
C LEU A 63 2.32 13.13 -5.69
N PRO A 64 2.48 13.94 -4.64
CA PRO A 64 2.09 13.57 -3.29
C PRO A 64 0.55 13.51 -3.17
N ASN A 65 0.04 13.21 -1.96
CA ASN A 65 -1.39 13.22 -1.68
C ASN A 65 -1.92 14.67 -1.66
N VAL A 66 -2.26 15.16 -2.83
CA VAL A 66 -2.85 16.50 -3.06
C VAL A 66 -4.09 16.37 -3.94
N PRO A 67 -5.03 17.33 -3.91
CA PRO A 67 -6.28 17.26 -4.68
C PRO A 67 -6.10 17.05 -6.19
N ALA A 68 -4.95 17.48 -6.73
CA ALA A 68 -4.60 17.25 -8.13
C ALA A 68 -4.42 15.77 -8.48
N PHE A 69 -4.03 14.90 -7.51
CA PHE A 69 -3.84 13.48 -7.80
C PHE A 69 -5.13 12.78 -8.25
N PRO A 70 -6.24 12.77 -7.45
CA PRO A 70 -7.48 12.14 -7.90
C PRO A 70 -8.06 12.80 -9.16
N VAL A 71 -7.97 14.13 -9.31
CA VAL A 71 -8.46 14.82 -10.52
C VAL A 71 -7.74 14.29 -11.77
N LEU A 72 -6.42 14.22 -11.76
CA LEU A 72 -5.61 13.73 -12.90
C LEU A 72 -5.79 12.22 -13.13
N TYR A 73 -5.92 11.43 -12.04
CA TYR A 73 -6.19 10.00 -12.11
C TYR A 73 -7.50 9.72 -12.86
N TYR A 74 -8.59 10.35 -12.42
CA TYR A 74 -9.90 10.16 -13.06
C TYR A 74 -9.99 10.84 -14.43
N ALA A 75 -9.25 11.93 -14.68
CA ALA A 75 -9.16 12.54 -16.01
C ALA A 75 -8.49 11.60 -17.03
N ALA A 76 -7.39 10.93 -16.65
CA ALA A 76 -6.72 9.95 -17.50
C ALA A 76 -7.62 8.74 -17.77
N LEU A 77 -8.22 8.16 -16.73
CA LEU A 77 -9.13 7.03 -16.87
C LEU A 77 -10.36 7.37 -17.72
N ARG A 78 -10.90 8.61 -17.62
CA ARG A 78 -12.01 9.08 -18.45
C ARG A 78 -11.72 8.98 -19.94
N LEU A 79 -10.46 9.17 -20.35
CA LEU A 79 -10.01 9.01 -21.73
C LEU A 79 -9.73 7.54 -22.11
N GLY A 80 -9.89 6.59 -21.20
CA GLY A 80 -9.45 5.22 -21.38
C GLY A 80 -7.93 5.06 -21.36
N ALA A 81 -7.19 6.06 -20.88
CA ALA A 81 -5.74 6.00 -20.71
C ALA A 81 -5.35 5.18 -19.47
N VAL A 82 -4.11 4.71 -19.46
CA VAL A 82 -3.52 3.91 -18.39
C VAL A 82 -2.72 4.81 -17.46
N VAL A 83 -2.99 4.77 -16.17
CA VAL A 83 -2.26 5.56 -15.17
C VAL A 83 -0.99 4.82 -14.73
N VAL A 84 0.11 5.56 -14.64
CA VAL A 84 1.39 5.07 -14.11
C VAL A 84 1.75 5.89 -12.86
N PRO A 85 1.31 5.46 -11.66
CA PRO A 85 1.62 6.19 -10.43
C PRO A 85 3.10 6.08 -10.09
N MET A 86 3.70 7.20 -9.68
CA MET A 86 5.13 7.30 -9.39
C MET A 86 5.39 8.02 -8.07
N ASN A 87 6.43 7.58 -7.37
CA ASN A 87 6.86 8.24 -6.14
C ASN A 87 7.38 9.66 -6.44
N PRO A 88 6.84 10.72 -5.80
CA PRO A 88 7.27 12.10 -6.03
C PRO A 88 8.71 12.39 -5.58
N LEU A 89 9.34 11.49 -4.85
CA LEU A 89 10.73 11.62 -4.40
C LEU A 89 11.75 11.04 -5.38
N PHE A 90 11.31 10.45 -6.49
CA PHE A 90 12.21 9.88 -7.49
C PHE A 90 13.15 10.93 -8.09
N LYS A 91 14.37 10.47 -8.39
CA LYS A 91 15.38 11.26 -9.05
C LYS A 91 15.34 11.04 -10.57
N ARG A 92 15.96 11.94 -11.31
CA ARG A 92 15.98 11.93 -12.77
C ARG A 92 16.13 10.55 -13.39
N ARG A 93 17.11 9.74 -12.90
CA ARG A 93 17.39 8.40 -13.46
C ARG A 93 16.21 7.44 -13.29
N GLU A 94 15.55 7.50 -12.13
CA GLU A 94 14.39 6.66 -11.82
C GLU A 94 13.21 7.10 -12.67
N ILE A 95 12.92 8.41 -12.70
CA ILE A 95 11.83 8.98 -13.52
C ILE A 95 12.02 8.57 -14.98
N GLN A 96 13.21 8.76 -15.54
CA GLN A 96 13.52 8.40 -16.91
C GLN A 96 13.26 6.93 -17.20
N PHE A 97 13.68 6.02 -16.29
CA PHE A 97 13.41 4.58 -16.43
C PHE A 97 11.91 4.29 -16.51
N TYR A 98 11.10 4.87 -15.61
CA TYR A 98 9.66 4.64 -15.59
C TYR A 98 8.97 5.16 -16.85
N LEU A 99 9.37 6.33 -17.34
CA LEU A 99 8.82 6.92 -18.56
C LEU A 99 9.18 6.10 -19.81
N GLU A 100 10.42 5.63 -19.92
CA GLU A 100 10.88 4.80 -21.03
C GLU A 100 10.23 3.41 -21.01
N ASP A 101 10.21 2.73 -19.85
CA ASP A 101 9.70 1.36 -19.74
C ASP A 101 8.18 1.29 -19.93
N SER A 102 7.43 2.25 -19.35
CA SER A 102 5.98 2.36 -19.55
C SER A 102 5.60 2.94 -20.91
N GLY A 103 6.49 3.71 -21.55
CA GLY A 103 6.20 4.50 -22.73
C GLY A 103 5.18 5.59 -22.48
N ALA A 104 5.24 6.26 -21.30
CA ALA A 104 4.31 7.32 -20.92
C ALA A 104 4.43 8.53 -21.89
N SER A 105 3.29 8.99 -22.40
CA SER A 105 3.20 10.15 -23.30
C SER A 105 3.10 11.48 -22.54
N LEU A 106 2.62 11.43 -21.29
CA LEU A 106 2.46 12.58 -20.39
C LEU A 106 2.98 12.23 -19.00
N LEU A 107 3.71 13.18 -18.38
CA LEU A 107 4.09 13.18 -16.97
C LEU A 107 3.42 14.36 -16.29
N ALA A 108 2.61 14.13 -15.26
CA ALA A 108 2.15 15.16 -14.35
C ALA A 108 2.99 15.12 -13.06
N ALA A 109 3.64 16.23 -12.73
CA ALA A 109 4.56 16.29 -11.59
C ALA A 109 4.54 17.68 -10.92
N MET A 110 4.97 17.73 -9.66
CA MET A 110 5.31 19.00 -9.01
C MET A 110 6.49 19.67 -9.74
N PRO A 111 6.64 21.01 -9.66
CA PRO A 111 7.81 21.70 -10.22
C PRO A 111 9.12 21.11 -9.69
N GLY A 112 10.03 20.74 -10.60
CA GLY A 112 11.32 20.17 -10.21
C GLY A 112 12.23 19.90 -11.40
N GLU A 113 13.54 20.08 -11.19
CA GLU A 113 14.56 19.88 -12.24
C GLU A 113 14.65 18.42 -12.70
N ASP A 114 14.54 17.46 -11.78
CA ASP A 114 14.61 16.03 -12.08
C ASP A 114 13.48 15.59 -13.02
N ALA A 115 12.22 16.04 -12.76
CA ALA A 115 11.07 15.75 -13.61
C ALA A 115 11.21 16.39 -14.99
N ALA A 116 11.57 17.66 -15.06
CA ALA A 116 11.75 18.38 -16.31
C ALA A 116 12.88 17.78 -17.18
N ALA A 117 14.02 17.43 -16.53
CA ALA A 117 15.15 16.83 -17.23
C ALA A 117 14.85 15.41 -17.75
N ALA A 118 14.10 14.60 -16.97
CA ALA A 118 13.69 13.25 -17.38
C ALA A 118 12.67 13.31 -18.54
N ALA A 119 11.65 14.15 -18.42
CA ALA A 119 10.65 14.36 -19.46
C ALA A 119 11.27 14.84 -20.79
N GLY A 120 12.22 15.83 -20.69
CA GLY A 120 12.96 16.31 -21.86
C GLY A 120 13.84 15.22 -22.51
N ALA A 121 14.46 14.34 -21.72
CA ALA A 121 15.31 13.27 -22.24
C ALA A 121 14.50 12.15 -22.94
N THR A 122 13.28 11.88 -22.50
CA THR A 122 12.40 10.84 -23.04
C THR A 122 11.44 11.35 -24.14
N GLY A 123 11.34 12.66 -24.30
CA GLY A 123 10.34 13.27 -25.17
C GLY A 123 8.91 13.22 -24.59
N THR A 124 8.76 12.87 -23.33
CA THR A 124 7.48 12.85 -22.62
C THR A 124 7.02 14.29 -22.36
N ARG A 125 5.76 14.60 -22.58
CA ARG A 125 5.19 15.90 -22.22
C ARG A 125 5.13 16.04 -20.71
N LEU A 126 5.40 17.27 -20.22
CA LEU A 126 5.33 17.58 -18.80
C LEU A 126 4.15 18.51 -18.51
N LEU A 127 3.24 18.08 -17.65
CA LEU A 127 2.27 18.92 -16.97
C LEU A 127 2.80 19.24 -15.56
N THR A 128 3.02 20.51 -15.29
CA THR A 128 3.52 20.95 -13.98
C THR A 128 2.37 21.37 -13.09
N VAL A 129 2.26 20.74 -11.93
CA VAL A 129 1.25 21.07 -10.91
C VAL A 129 1.90 21.99 -9.89
N GLY A 130 1.66 23.29 -10.04
CA GLY A 130 2.20 24.34 -9.15
C GLY A 130 1.40 24.50 -7.85
N PRO A 131 1.73 25.52 -7.03
CA PRO A 131 0.99 25.83 -5.80
C PRO A 131 -0.48 26.18 -6.05
N GLU A 132 -0.81 26.75 -7.23
CA GLU A 132 -2.16 27.04 -7.70
C GLU A 132 -2.95 25.77 -8.10
N GLY A 133 -2.30 24.61 -7.99
CA GLY A 133 -2.89 23.34 -8.38
C GLY A 133 -3.15 23.25 -9.90
N LEU A 134 -4.37 22.91 -10.28
CA LEU A 134 -4.80 22.74 -11.68
C LEU A 134 -5.65 23.90 -12.19
N SER A 135 -5.72 25.00 -11.46
CA SER A 135 -6.67 26.10 -11.72
C SER A 135 -6.55 26.70 -13.12
N SER A 136 -5.31 26.85 -13.65
CA SER A 136 -5.07 27.39 -15.00
C SER A 136 -5.66 26.49 -16.10
N TYR A 137 -5.62 25.19 -15.90
CA TYR A 137 -6.13 24.18 -16.86
C TYR A 137 -7.65 24.02 -16.77
N VAL A 138 -8.25 24.35 -15.63
CA VAL A 138 -9.69 24.21 -15.40
C VAL A 138 -10.45 25.49 -15.73
N HIS A 139 -9.93 26.65 -15.36
CA HIS A 139 -10.60 27.95 -15.45
C HIS A 139 -9.79 29.04 -16.16
N GLY A 140 -8.53 28.80 -16.51
CA GLY A 140 -7.62 29.76 -17.09
C GLY A 140 -7.56 29.75 -18.61
N ASP A 141 -6.50 30.39 -19.13
CA ASP A 141 -6.25 30.50 -20.58
C ASP A 141 -5.96 29.16 -21.26
N ASP A 142 -5.55 28.14 -20.50
CA ASP A 142 -5.28 26.79 -20.97
C ASP A 142 -6.52 25.89 -20.98
N ALA A 143 -7.68 26.38 -20.54
CA ALA A 143 -8.94 25.62 -20.53
C ALA A 143 -9.40 25.31 -21.97
N VAL A 144 -9.83 24.08 -22.18
CA VAL A 144 -10.34 23.58 -23.46
C VAL A 144 -11.70 22.93 -23.26
N ASP A 145 -12.34 22.48 -24.35
CA ASP A 145 -13.63 21.77 -24.25
C ASP A 145 -13.50 20.51 -23.40
N PRO A 146 -14.35 20.33 -22.38
CA PRO A 146 -14.32 19.18 -21.49
C PRO A 146 -14.63 17.86 -22.22
N VAL A 147 -14.22 16.75 -21.65
CA VAL A 147 -14.67 15.43 -22.06
C VAL A 147 -15.85 15.02 -21.19
N GLU A 148 -17.06 15.07 -21.77
CA GLU A 148 -18.30 14.82 -21.05
C GLU A 148 -18.48 13.34 -20.70
N GLU A 149 -18.20 12.46 -21.65
CA GLU A 149 -18.44 11.03 -21.52
C GLU A 149 -17.18 10.27 -21.08
N VAL A 150 -17.39 9.22 -20.32
CA VAL A 150 -16.33 8.26 -19.98
C VAL A 150 -16.14 7.30 -21.14
N VAL A 151 -14.92 7.18 -21.66
CA VAL A 151 -14.58 6.22 -22.72
C VAL A 151 -14.83 4.80 -22.20
N PRO A 152 -15.64 3.98 -22.89
CA PRO A 152 -15.89 2.60 -22.48
C PRO A 152 -14.61 1.78 -22.45
N ARG A 153 -14.43 0.94 -21.42
CA ARG A 153 -13.34 -0.02 -21.29
C ARG A 153 -13.91 -1.39 -20.95
N ASP A 154 -13.25 -2.41 -21.46
CA ASP A 154 -13.54 -3.79 -21.06
C ASP A 154 -12.85 -4.15 -19.75
N GLY A 155 -13.34 -5.18 -19.06
CA GLY A 155 -12.84 -5.56 -17.74
C GLY A 155 -11.36 -5.98 -17.72
N ASP A 156 -10.87 -6.58 -18.80
CA ASP A 156 -9.47 -7.01 -18.97
C ASP A 156 -8.53 -5.93 -19.54
N ASP A 157 -9.07 -4.72 -19.80
CA ASP A 157 -8.24 -3.58 -20.19
C ASP A 157 -7.40 -3.09 -19.01
N THR A 158 -6.13 -2.81 -19.28
CA THR A 158 -5.22 -2.24 -18.28
C THR A 158 -5.63 -0.83 -17.92
N ALA A 159 -5.90 -0.58 -16.63
CA ALA A 159 -6.21 0.74 -16.08
C ALA A 159 -5.00 1.39 -15.40
N VAL A 160 -4.15 0.59 -14.75
CA VAL A 160 -2.98 1.07 -14.03
C VAL A 160 -1.79 0.15 -14.28
N ILE A 161 -0.59 0.73 -14.46
CA ILE A 161 0.69 0.01 -14.40
C ILE A 161 1.40 0.46 -13.14
N LEU A 162 1.48 -0.42 -12.14
CA LEU A 162 2.08 -0.11 -10.86
C LEU A 162 3.43 -0.81 -10.70
N TYR A 163 4.50 -0.04 -10.60
CA TYR A 163 5.84 -0.59 -10.50
C TYR A 163 6.17 -1.07 -9.09
N THR A 164 6.68 -2.30 -9.01
CA THR A 164 7.16 -2.92 -7.77
C THR A 164 8.67 -3.05 -7.80
N SER A 165 9.30 -2.96 -6.63
CA SER A 165 10.73 -3.27 -6.48
C SER A 165 10.95 -4.77 -6.61
N GLY A 166 11.19 -5.25 -7.82
CA GLY A 166 11.47 -6.66 -8.09
C GLY A 166 12.67 -7.21 -7.31
N THR A 167 12.67 -8.51 -7.08
CA THR A 167 13.78 -9.23 -6.43
C THR A 167 15.11 -9.13 -7.21
N THR A 168 15.06 -8.79 -8.50
CA THR A 168 16.19 -8.70 -9.44
C THR A 168 16.81 -7.32 -9.57
N GLY A 169 16.40 -6.35 -8.75
CA GLY A 169 16.98 -4.99 -8.70
C GLY A 169 16.40 -3.98 -9.69
N ARG A 170 15.68 -4.39 -10.74
CA ARG A 170 14.95 -3.47 -11.64
C ARG A 170 13.45 -3.52 -11.33
N PRO A 171 12.77 -2.37 -11.19
CA PRO A 171 11.32 -2.35 -11.00
C PRO A 171 10.58 -3.04 -12.16
N LYS A 172 9.48 -3.74 -11.82
CA LYS A 172 8.57 -4.38 -12.77
C LYS A 172 7.20 -3.73 -12.66
N GLY A 173 6.59 -3.35 -13.77
CA GLY A 173 5.25 -2.77 -13.79
C GLY A 173 4.18 -3.86 -13.75
N ALA A 174 3.44 -4.00 -12.65
CA ALA A 174 2.27 -4.88 -12.59
C ALA A 174 1.11 -4.22 -13.35
N GLU A 175 0.54 -4.92 -14.34
CA GLU A 175 -0.64 -4.48 -15.09
C GLU A 175 -1.91 -4.83 -14.31
N LEU A 176 -2.59 -3.79 -13.80
CA LEU A 176 -3.85 -3.92 -13.09
C LEU A 176 -4.99 -3.53 -14.04
N THR A 177 -5.89 -4.48 -14.27
CA THR A 177 -7.02 -4.27 -15.18
C THR A 177 -8.18 -3.54 -14.48
N CYS A 178 -9.15 -3.10 -15.26
CA CYS A 178 -10.38 -2.51 -14.73
C CYS A 178 -11.07 -3.49 -13.75
N ASP A 179 -11.23 -4.76 -14.12
CA ASP A 179 -11.85 -5.79 -13.26
C ASP A 179 -11.02 -6.07 -12.00
N ASN A 180 -9.69 -6.13 -12.10
CA ASN A 180 -8.84 -6.34 -10.93
C ASN A 180 -9.10 -5.27 -9.84
N LEU A 181 -9.06 -4.00 -10.25
CA LEU A 181 -9.25 -2.88 -9.34
C LEU A 181 -10.69 -2.76 -8.85
N GLN A 182 -11.67 -2.98 -9.74
CA GLN A 182 -13.09 -2.88 -9.40
C GLN A 182 -13.54 -4.00 -8.46
N SER A 183 -13.15 -5.27 -8.72
CA SER A 183 -13.50 -6.39 -7.84
C SER A 183 -12.90 -6.22 -6.45
N ASN A 184 -11.64 -5.76 -6.37
CA ASN A 184 -10.96 -5.51 -5.10
C ASN A 184 -11.58 -4.34 -4.33
N GLN A 185 -11.90 -3.23 -5.02
CA GLN A 185 -12.61 -2.10 -4.46
C GLN A 185 -13.98 -2.50 -3.90
N LEU A 186 -14.79 -3.26 -4.66
CA LEU A 186 -16.11 -3.73 -4.22
C LEU A 186 -16.01 -4.67 -3.01
N ALA A 187 -15.05 -5.60 -2.99
CA ALA A 187 -14.81 -6.45 -1.83
C ALA A 187 -14.42 -5.61 -0.60
N THR A 188 -13.56 -4.61 -0.77
CA THR A 188 -13.13 -3.72 0.32
C THR A 188 -14.28 -2.88 0.85
N THR A 189 -15.07 -2.24 -0.01
CA THR A 189 -16.19 -1.39 0.42
C THR A 189 -17.30 -2.15 1.10
N GLU A 190 -17.73 -3.27 0.51
CA GLU A 190 -18.95 -3.96 0.92
C GLU A 190 -18.73 -4.97 2.05
N THR A 191 -17.53 -5.58 2.13
CA THR A 191 -17.30 -6.71 3.05
C THR A 191 -16.28 -6.42 4.13
N LEU A 192 -15.43 -5.41 3.97
CA LEU A 192 -14.35 -5.12 4.92
C LEU A 192 -14.57 -3.79 5.66
N LEU A 193 -14.91 -2.73 4.97
CA LEU A 193 -15.04 -1.40 5.56
C LEU A 193 -16.48 -0.94 5.76
N HIS A 194 -17.44 -1.53 5.05
CA HIS A 194 -18.85 -1.12 5.05
C HIS A 194 -18.99 0.40 4.86
N LEU A 195 -18.30 0.94 3.82
CA LEU A 195 -18.26 2.36 3.55
C LEU A 195 -19.57 2.88 2.95
N ASP A 196 -19.96 4.06 3.40
CA ASP A 196 -21.03 4.83 2.77
C ASP A 196 -20.67 6.32 2.68
N SER A 197 -21.60 7.13 2.18
CA SER A 197 -21.38 8.57 1.96
C SER A 197 -21.26 9.41 3.24
N SER A 198 -21.49 8.85 4.40
CA SER A 198 -21.29 9.53 5.68
C SER A 198 -19.85 9.39 6.19
N ASP A 199 -19.07 8.49 5.58
CA ASP A 199 -17.71 8.21 6.02
C ASP A 199 -16.70 9.29 5.55
N VAL A 200 -15.63 9.38 6.32
CA VAL A 200 -14.42 10.15 5.98
C VAL A 200 -13.22 9.23 6.07
N VAL A 201 -12.63 8.94 4.92
CA VAL A 201 -11.44 8.10 4.79
C VAL A 201 -10.18 8.95 4.87
N MET A 202 -9.21 8.52 5.64
CA MET A 202 -7.95 9.26 5.78
C MET A 202 -6.92 8.84 4.74
N GLY A 203 -6.68 9.68 3.75
CA GLY A 203 -5.65 9.53 2.71
C GLY A 203 -4.27 9.95 3.17
N CYS A 204 -3.69 9.24 4.14
CA CYS A 204 -2.30 9.44 4.57
C CYS A 204 -1.33 8.42 3.96
N LEU A 205 -1.83 7.28 3.48
CA LEU A 205 -1.04 6.38 2.65
C LEU A 205 -0.81 6.99 1.26
N PRO A 206 0.38 6.79 0.68
CA PRO A 206 0.65 7.35 -0.64
C PRO A 206 -0.35 6.87 -1.70
N LEU A 207 -0.99 7.81 -2.42
CA LEU A 207 -1.92 7.48 -3.50
C LEU A 207 -1.23 6.89 -4.73
N PHE A 208 0.10 7.08 -4.86
CA PHE A 208 0.88 6.40 -5.88
C PHE A 208 1.16 4.91 -5.54
N HIS A 209 0.73 4.42 -4.39
CA HIS A 209 0.80 3.02 -3.98
C HIS A 209 -0.60 2.41 -3.99
N VAL A 210 -0.71 1.15 -4.41
CA VAL A 210 -2.00 0.48 -4.61
C VAL A 210 -2.90 0.47 -3.38
N PHE A 211 -2.35 0.42 -2.16
CA PHE A 211 -3.13 0.43 -0.94
C PHE A 211 -3.90 1.76 -0.78
N GLY A 212 -3.20 2.90 -0.76
CA GLY A 212 -3.87 4.21 -0.69
C GLY A 212 -4.74 4.51 -1.92
N MET A 213 -4.33 4.04 -3.11
CA MET A 213 -5.08 4.24 -4.35
C MET A 213 -6.40 3.45 -4.36
N THR A 214 -6.37 2.16 -4.05
CA THR A 214 -7.56 1.28 -4.15
C THR A 214 -8.39 1.35 -2.89
N CYS A 215 -7.81 1.03 -1.72
CA CYS A 215 -8.58 0.95 -0.48
C CYS A 215 -8.99 2.34 0.03
N GLY A 216 -8.14 3.37 -0.15
CA GLY A 216 -8.44 4.73 0.25
C GLY A 216 -9.23 5.50 -0.80
N MET A 217 -8.57 5.86 -1.91
CA MET A 217 -9.15 6.77 -2.91
C MET A 217 -10.32 6.14 -3.68
N ASN A 218 -10.11 4.99 -4.34
CA ASN A 218 -11.16 4.42 -5.20
C ASN A 218 -12.41 4.00 -4.40
N THR A 219 -12.23 3.47 -3.18
CA THR A 219 -13.36 3.12 -2.30
C THR A 219 -14.15 4.36 -1.87
N ALA A 220 -13.48 5.45 -1.48
CA ALA A 220 -14.14 6.70 -1.11
C ALA A 220 -14.94 7.26 -2.29
N PHE A 221 -14.35 7.33 -3.49
CA PHE A 221 -15.01 7.89 -4.67
C PHE A 221 -16.16 7.01 -5.18
N ALA A 222 -16.12 5.70 -4.97
CA ALA A 222 -17.22 4.81 -5.35
C ALA A 222 -18.43 4.89 -4.42
N THR A 223 -18.22 5.24 -3.13
CA THR A 223 -19.28 5.24 -2.10
C THR A 223 -19.83 6.62 -1.79
N GLY A 224 -19.16 7.68 -2.26
CA GLY A 224 -19.48 9.05 -1.91
C GLY A 224 -18.92 9.52 -0.57
N ALA A 225 -18.02 8.73 0.03
CA ALA A 225 -17.27 9.13 1.22
C ALA A 225 -16.29 10.27 0.91
N ALA A 226 -15.94 11.06 1.93
CA ALA A 226 -14.90 12.08 1.76
C ALA A 226 -13.50 11.46 1.92
N LEU A 227 -12.55 11.91 1.11
CA LEU A 227 -11.13 11.60 1.27
C LEU A 227 -10.40 12.80 1.85
N THR A 228 -9.99 12.75 3.12
CA THR A 228 -9.13 13.78 3.70
C THR A 228 -7.67 13.40 3.54
N MET A 229 -6.82 14.35 3.15
CA MET A 229 -5.46 14.08 2.70
C MET A 229 -4.40 14.66 3.63
N ILE A 230 -3.31 13.92 3.77
CA ILE A 230 -2.03 14.41 4.31
C ILE A 230 -0.96 14.16 3.26
N PRO A 231 -0.32 15.22 2.69
CA PRO A 231 0.69 15.06 1.64
C PRO A 231 1.94 14.28 2.10
N ARG A 232 2.28 14.42 3.38
CA ARG A 232 3.35 13.68 4.04
C ARG A 232 2.89 13.32 5.44
N PHE A 233 2.94 12.04 5.78
CA PHE A 233 2.54 11.57 7.10
C PHE A 233 3.36 12.26 8.21
N ASP A 234 2.63 12.84 9.14
CA ASP A 234 3.12 13.35 10.42
C ASP A 234 2.13 12.90 11.50
N PRO A 235 2.55 12.24 12.58
CA PRO A 235 1.63 11.63 13.54
C PRO A 235 0.79 12.65 14.33
N ALA A 236 1.35 13.83 14.67
CA ALA A 236 0.60 14.87 15.34
C ALA A 236 -0.45 15.50 14.40
N LYS A 237 -0.06 15.74 13.14
CA LYS A 237 -1.00 16.21 12.11
C LYS A 237 -2.08 15.19 11.81
N ALA A 238 -1.74 13.88 11.83
CA ALA A 238 -2.73 12.83 11.64
C ALA A 238 -3.81 12.85 12.72
N LEU A 239 -3.42 12.98 13.98
CA LEU A 239 -4.36 13.11 15.11
C LEU A 239 -5.24 14.36 14.98
N GLU A 240 -4.64 15.51 14.64
CA GLU A 240 -5.37 16.77 14.38
C GLU A 240 -6.42 16.61 13.27
N VAL A 241 -6.04 15.99 12.14
CA VAL A 241 -6.91 15.79 10.98
C VAL A 241 -8.05 14.82 11.29
N ILE A 242 -7.79 13.75 12.07
CA ILE A 242 -8.85 12.82 12.50
C ILE A 242 -9.92 13.56 13.30
N GLU A 243 -9.52 14.41 14.25
CA GLU A 243 -10.44 15.21 15.07
C GLU A 243 -11.17 16.28 14.21
N ARG A 244 -10.43 17.09 13.46
CA ARG A 244 -10.94 18.22 12.65
C ARG A 244 -11.96 17.76 11.58
N ASP A 245 -11.61 16.73 10.82
CA ASP A 245 -12.40 16.30 9.66
C ASP A 245 -13.41 15.20 10.01
N ARG A 246 -13.38 14.73 11.26
CA ARG A 246 -14.26 13.66 11.78
C ARG A 246 -14.01 12.34 11.02
N VAL A 247 -12.75 11.96 10.88
CA VAL A 247 -12.35 10.72 10.20
C VAL A 247 -13.02 9.50 10.84
N THR A 248 -13.55 8.62 10.01
CA THR A 248 -14.22 7.37 10.42
C THR A 248 -13.39 6.13 10.11
N VAL A 249 -12.54 6.20 9.07
CA VAL A 249 -11.67 5.11 8.63
C VAL A 249 -10.23 5.61 8.48
N PHE A 250 -9.30 4.95 9.18
CA PHE A 250 -7.87 5.19 9.09
C PHE A 250 -7.17 4.00 8.43
N GLU A 251 -6.36 4.29 7.42
CA GLU A 251 -5.54 3.31 6.72
C GLU A 251 -4.07 3.58 7.00
N GLY A 252 -3.36 2.59 7.54
CA GLY A 252 -1.97 2.79 7.93
C GLY A 252 -1.08 1.57 7.75
N VAL A 253 0.21 1.80 7.87
CA VAL A 253 1.22 0.76 8.04
C VAL A 253 1.64 0.69 9.52
N PRO A 254 2.22 -0.42 10.01
CA PRO A 254 2.52 -0.62 11.44
C PRO A 254 3.28 0.53 12.11
N THR A 255 4.25 1.12 11.40
CA THR A 255 5.04 2.25 11.92
C THR A 255 4.21 3.52 12.18
N MET A 256 3.13 3.73 11.42
CA MET A 256 2.22 4.86 11.64
C MET A 256 1.44 4.70 12.95
N TYR A 257 0.98 3.49 13.26
CA TYR A 257 0.27 3.20 14.52
C TYR A 257 1.14 3.47 15.75
N GLY A 258 2.38 2.99 15.74
CA GLY A 258 3.34 3.26 16.80
C GLY A 258 3.64 4.76 16.97
N ALA A 259 3.82 5.48 15.86
CA ALA A 259 4.08 6.92 15.88
C ALA A 259 2.88 7.73 16.41
N MET A 260 1.64 7.35 16.04
CA MET A 260 0.42 7.99 16.56
C MET A 260 0.25 7.76 18.07
N LEU A 261 0.55 6.56 18.57
CA LEU A 261 0.56 6.28 20.01
C LEU A 261 1.54 7.19 20.75
N ALA A 262 2.75 7.34 20.25
CA ALA A 262 3.77 8.20 20.83
C ALA A 262 3.34 9.69 20.80
N ALA A 263 2.77 10.16 19.69
CA ALA A 263 2.29 11.54 19.56
C ALA A 263 1.12 11.83 20.49
N ALA A 264 0.17 10.91 20.63
CA ALA A 264 -0.96 11.06 21.57
C ALA A 264 -0.50 11.10 23.03
N GLY A 265 0.49 10.26 23.39
CA GLY A 265 1.07 10.27 24.73
C GLY A 265 1.84 11.55 25.08
N ALA A 266 2.37 12.26 24.07
CA ALA A 266 3.06 13.54 24.22
C ALA A 266 2.13 14.76 24.13
N ALA A 267 0.87 14.59 23.71
CA ALA A 267 -0.08 15.67 23.53
C ALA A 267 -0.54 16.24 24.89
N ALA A 268 -0.55 17.58 25.01
CA ALA A 268 -1.01 18.26 26.23
C ALA A 268 -2.52 18.04 26.50
N THR A 269 -3.28 17.84 25.43
CA THR A 269 -4.72 17.48 25.48
C THR A 269 -4.92 16.26 24.59
N PRO A 270 -5.54 15.18 25.10
CA PRO A 270 -5.87 14.02 24.26
C PRO A 270 -6.75 14.43 23.08
N PRO A 271 -6.46 14.00 21.85
CA PRO A 271 -7.30 14.29 20.69
C PRO A 271 -8.65 13.54 20.79
N ASP A 272 -9.72 14.14 20.27
CA ASP A 272 -11.03 13.46 20.14
C ASP A 272 -11.06 12.59 18.87
N LEU A 273 -10.79 11.31 19.04
CA LEU A 273 -10.85 10.33 17.94
C LEU A 273 -12.15 9.50 17.97
N SER A 274 -13.19 9.95 18.66
CA SER A 274 -14.45 9.20 18.89
C SER A 274 -15.22 8.85 17.61
N THR A 275 -14.89 9.48 16.48
CA THR A 275 -15.47 9.15 15.16
C THR A 275 -14.76 8.00 14.48
N LEU A 276 -13.51 7.70 14.84
CA LEU A 276 -12.72 6.65 14.23
C LEU A 276 -13.30 5.28 14.62
N ARG A 277 -14.01 4.64 13.69
CA ARG A 277 -14.66 3.34 13.92
C ARG A 277 -13.79 2.16 13.52
N THR A 278 -13.01 2.34 12.44
CA THR A 278 -12.20 1.27 11.84
C THR A 278 -10.83 1.79 11.47
N ALA A 279 -9.82 1.05 11.85
CA ALA A 279 -8.46 1.23 11.36
C ALA A 279 -8.03 -0.02 10.61
N ILE A 280 -7.33 0.12 9.50
CA ILE A 280 -6.81 -1.01 8.73
C ILE A 280 -5.30 -0.94 8.62
N SER A 281 -4.66 -2.06 8.90
CA SER A 281 -3.22 -2.22 8.80
C SER A 281 -2.83 -3.18 7.69
N GLY A 282 -1.89 -2.76 6.86
CA GLY A 282 -1.36 -3.58 5.77
C GLY A 282 0.06 -3.20 5.37
N GLY A 283 0.61 -3.89 4.36
CA GLY A 283 1.95 -3.64 3.83
C GLY A 283 3.10 -4.22 4.65
N ALA A 284 2.91 -4.47 5.94
CA ALA A 284 3.79 -5.21 6.83
C ALA A 284 2.97 -5.79 7.97
N SER A 285 3.53 -6.75 8.71
CA SER A 285 2.86 -7.33 9.88
C SER A 285 2.79 -6.31 11.02
N LEU A 286 1.62 -6.21 11.63
CA LEU A 286 1.41 -5.34 12.78
C LEU A 286 1.81 -6.07 14.06
N PRO A 287 2.77 -5.55 14.85
CA PRO A 287 3.10 -6.13 16.14
C PRO A 287 1.87 -6.16 17.06
N LEU A 288 1.63 -7.30 17.70
CA LEU A 288 0.45 -7.51 18.54
C LEU A 288 0.31 -6.46 19.67
N GLU A 289 1.43 -6.09 20.28
CA GLU A 289 1.44 -5.09 21.35
C GLU A 289 1.09 -3.67 20.86
N VAL A 290 1.51 -3.33 19.64
CA VAL A 290 1.10 -2.04 19.00
C VAL A 290 -0.40 -2.04 18.72
N MET A 291 -0.95 -3.14 18.22
CA MET A 291 -2.39 -3.29 17.97
C MET A 291 -3.18 -3.09 19.28
N LYS A 292 -2.87 -3.85 20.32
CA LYS A 292 -3.57 -3.78 21.62
C LYS A 292 -3.55 -2.36 22.19
N ARG A 293 -2.36 -1.76 22.24
CA ARG A 293 -2.20 -0.41 22.79
C ARG A 293 -2.97 0.65 21.99
N PHE A 294 -3.02 0.52 20.68
CA PHE A 294 -3.77 1.44 19.82
C PHE A 294 -5.28 1.34 20.09
N GLU A 295 -5.81 0.11 20.14
CA GLU A 295 -7.23 -0.14 20.43
C GLU A 295 -7.64 0.32 21.83
N GLU A 296 -6.80 0.07 22.84
CA GLU A 296 -7.03 0.55 24.22
C GLU A 296 -6.99 2.08 24.31
N THR A 297 -6.09 2.73 23.54
CA THR A 297 -5.91 4.18 23.64
C THR A 297 -7.01 4.93 22.87
N PHE A 298 -7.40 4.45 21.70
CA PHE A 298 -8.27 5.19 20.77
C PHE A 298 -9.69 4.61 20.64
N GLY A 299 -9.94 3.41 21.13
CA GLY A 299 -11.23 2.76 21.06
C GLY A 299 -11.63 2.26 19.66
N ALA A 300 -10.73 2.38 18.68
CA ALA A 300 -10.95 1.95 17.30
C ALA A 300 -10.44 0.52 17.08
N THR A 301 -11.20 -0.29 16.35
CA THR A 301 -10.79 -1.66 15.99
C THR A 301 -9.79 -1.64 14.85
N ILE A 302 -8.64 -2.32 15.00
CA ILE A 302 -7.71 -2.54 13.91
C ILE A 302 -7.99 -3.87 13.23
N LEU A 303 -8.18 -3.83 11.93
CA LEU A 303 -8.28 -5.01 11.06
C LEU A 303 -6.99 -5.13 10.26
N GLU A 304 -6.30 -6.25 10.42
CA GLU A 304 -5.08 -6.54 9.65
C GLU A 304 -5.44 -7.26 8.36
N GLY A 305 -4.86 -6.79 7.25
CA GLY A 305 -5.02 -7.36 5.93
C GLY A 305 -3.69 -7.61 5.24
N TYR A 306 -3.75 -8.45 4.20
CA TYR A 306 -2.59 -8.81 3.40
C TYR A 306 -2.89 -8.62 1.92
N GLY A 307 -1.85 -8.17 1.22
CA GLY A 307 -1.88 -8.03 -0.22
C GLY A 307 -0.59 -7.48 -0.78
N LEU A 308 -0.54 -7.47 -2.11
CA LEU A 308 0.60 -7.02 -2.89
C LEU A 308 0.11 -6.08 -4.00
N SER A 309 1.01 -5.39 -4.67
CA SER A 309 0.65 -4.63 -5.87
C SER A 309 0.02 -5.54 -6.93
N GLU A 310 0.53 -6.75 -7.04
CA GLU A 310 0.10 -7.81 -7.94
C GLU A 310 -1.28 -8.40 -7.60
N THR A 311 -1.85 -8.04 -6.45
CA THR A 311 -3.18 -8.50 -5.98
C THR A 311 -4.21 -7.37 -5.80
N SER A 312 -3.96 -6.14 -6.25
CA SER A 312 -4.86 -4.98 -6.47
C SER A 312 -5.49 -4.22 -5.29
N PRO A 313 -5.06 -4.15 -4.02
CA PRO A 313 -4.02 -4.96 -3.43
C PRO A 313 -4.51 -6.16 -2.63
N VAL A 314 -5.75 -6.15 -2.08
CA VAL A 314 -6.19 -7.03 -0.99
C VAL A 314 -6.38 -8.47 -1.46
N ALA A 315 -5.77 -9.41 -0.75
CA ALA A 315 -5.94 -10.84 -0.97
C ALA A 315 -6.63 -11.53 0.22
N SER A 316 -6.28 -11.15 1.45
CA SER A 316 -6.94 -11.62 2.67
C SER A 316 -7.11 -10.51 3.70
N PHE A 317 -8.05 -10.70 4.63
CA PHE A 317 -8.36 -9.69 5.63
C PHE A 317 -9.01 -10.32 6.87
N ASN A 318 -8.81 -9.73 8.04
CA ASN A 318 -9.65 -9.98 9.20
C ASN A 318 -10.99 -9.28 8.99
N HIS A 319 -12.06 -10.04 8.84
CA HIS A 319 -13.38 -9.49 8.53
C HIS A 319 -14.02 -8.87 9.78
N PRO A 320 -14.69 -7.71 9.65
CA PRO A 320 -15.34 -7.04 10.78
C PRO A 320 -16.51 -7.85 11.37
N ASP A 321 -17.16 -8.66 10.55
CA ASP A 321 -18.35 -9.47 10.91
C ASP A 321 -18.01 -10.91 11.36
N ALA A 322 -16.72 -11.24 11.49
CA ALA A 322 -16.23 -12.55 11.89
C ALA A 322 -15.29 -12.44 13.11
N GLU A 323 -14.91 -13.60 13.66
CA GLU A 323 -13.87 -13.62 14.69
C GLU A 323 -12.57 -13.02 14.13
N ARG A 324 -12.03 -12.02 14.82
CA ARG A 324 -10.74 -11.43 14.50
C ARG A 324 -9.63 -12.14 15.26
N LYS A 325 -8.69 -12.73 14.54
CA LYS A 325 -7.50 -13.34 15.13
C LYS A 325 -6.30 -12.40 14.99
N ALA A 326 -5.96 -11.75 16.09
CA ALA A 326 -4.82 -10.83 16.13
C ALA A 326 -3.51 -11.53 15.75
N GLY A 327 -2.66 -10.87 14.95
CA GLY A 327 -1.43 -11.45 14.39
C GLY A 327 -1.65 -12.33 13.15
N SER A 328 -2.91 -12.54 12.74
CA SER A 328 -3.24 -13.17 11.46
C SER A 328 -3.58 -12.11 10.40
N ILE A 329 -3.37 -12.46 9.15
CA ILE A 329 -3.80 -11.67 7.99
C ILE A 329 -5.23 -12.01 7.55
N GLY A 330 -5.98 -12.72 8.41
CA GLY A 330 -7.37 -13.11 8.18
C GLY A 330 -7.54 -14.24 7.19
N THR A 331 -8.67 -14.23 6.51
CA THR A 331 -9.10 -15.21 5.49
C THR A 331 -9.19 -14.55 4.11
N PRO A 332 -9.21 -15.32 3.00
CA PRO A 332 -9.35 -14.75 1.66
C PRO A 332 -10.58 -13.87 1.53
N ILE A 333 -10.45 -12.73 0.84
CA ILE A 333 -11.60 -11.86 0.56
C ILE A 333 -12.51 -12.46 -0.50
N ARG A 334 -13.71 -11.90 -0.65
CA ARG A 334 -14.68 -12.32 -1.68
C ARG A 334 -14.03 -12.35 -3.07
N GLY A 335 -14.20 -13.47 -3.79
CA GLY A 335 -13.67 -13.67 -5.15
C GLY A 335 -12.21 -14.11 -5.20
N VAL A 336 -11.54 -14.29 -4.05
CA VAL A 336 -10.15 -14.70 -3.96
C VAL A 336 -10.02 -16.08 -3.32
N GLN A 337 -9.09 -16.87 -3.83
CA GLN A 337 -8.68 -18.15 -3.28
C GLN A 337 -7.22 -18.08 -2.86
N MET A 338 -6.90 -18.70 -1.73
CA MET A 338 -5.53 -18.82 -1.24
C MET A 338 -5.24 -20.26 -0.85
N ARG A 339 -4.02 -20.70 -1.13
CA ARG A 339 -3.48 -22.00 -0.66
C ARG A 339 -2.04 -21.83 -0.23
N LEU A 340 -1.54 -22.79 0.53
CA LEU A 340 -0.11 -22.89 0.88
C LEU A 340 0.52 -24.01 0.06
N VAL A 341 1.71 -23.75 -0.48
CA VAL A 341 2.46 -24.71 -1.28
C VAL A 341 3.84 -24.94 -0.65
N GLY A 342 4.17 -26.17 -0.39
CA GLY A 342 5.46 -26.60 0.16
C GLY A 342 6.61 -26.51 -0.86
N PRO A 343 7.85 -26.75 -0.41
CA PRO A 343 9.03 -26.74 -1.28
C PRO A 343 9.00 -27.79 -2.39
N ASP A 344 8.25 -28.86 -2.20
CA ASP A 344 8.04 -29.96 -3.16
C ASP A 344 6.93 -29.67 -4.19
N GLY A 345 6.28 -28.51 -4.09
CA GLY A 345 5.16 -28.13 -4.93
C GLY A 345 3.81 -28.70 -4.51
N ALA A 346 3.75 -29.46 -3.41
CA ALA A 346 2.50 -30.02 -2.88
C ALA A 346 1.74 -28.97 -2.04
N GLU A 347 0.41 -29.04 -2.05
CA GLU A 347 -0.42 -28.21 -1.16
C GLU A 347 -0.21 -28.64 0.30
N VAL A 348 -0.04 -27.65 1.18
CA VAL A 348 0.16 -27.85 2.61
C VAL A 348 -1.16 -27.70 3.34
N GLY A 349 -1.44 -28.59 4.27
CA GLY A 349 -2.66 -28.61 5.07
C GLY A 349 -2.75 -27.53 6.14
N ALA A 350 -3.76 -27.63 7.00
CA ALA A 350 -3.85 -26.79 8.19
C ALA A 350 -2.72 -27.14 9.16
N SER A 351 -2.22 -26.12 9.85
CA SER A 351 -1.13 -26.21 10.83
C SER A 351 -1.74 -26.37 12.22
N SER A 352 -1.17 -27.24 13.04
CA SER A 352 -1.45 -27.33 14.47
C SER A 352 -0.20 -27.01 15.31
N GLU A 353 -0.35 -26.91 16.63
CA GLU A 353 0.80 -26.70 17.53
C GLU A 353 1.79 -27.86 17.46
N ASP A 354 1.29 -29.10 17.33
CA ASP A 354 2.10 -30.32 17.28
C ASP A 354 2.72 -30.60 15.89
N ASP A 355 2.12 -30.04 14.82
CA ASP A 355 2.57 -30.21 13.44
C ASP A 355 2.51 -28.87 12.66
N PRO A 356 3.49 -27.99 12.86
CA PRO A 356 3.52 -26.67 12.21
C PRO A 356 3.86 -26.81 10.72
N GLN A 357 2.85 -26.68 9.87
CA GLN A 357 2.96 -26.72 8.43
C GLN A 357 3.20 -25.30 7.87
N VAL A 358 4.28 -25.08 7.14
CA VAL A 358 4.62 -23.81 6.50
C VAL A 358 4.68 -23.98 4.98
N GLY A 359 4.05 -23.08 4.24
CA GLY A 359 4.09 -23.07 2.79
C GLY A 359 4.10 -21.65 2.22
N GLU A 360 4.44 -21.55 0.94
CA GLU A 360 4.31 -20.30 0.19
C GLU A 360 2.85 -20.00 -0.09
N ILE A 361 2.42 -18.76 0.16
CA ILE A 361 1.08 -18.29 -0.20
C ILE A 361 0.97 -18.22 -1.71
N CYS A 362 0.04 -18.99 -2.28
CA CYS A 362 -0.39 -18.87 -3.67
C CYS A 362 -1.82 -18.35 -3.72
N ILE A 363 -2.06 -17.37 -4.61
CA ILE A 363 -3.32 -16.62 -4.67
C ILE A 363 -3.91 -16.73 -6.06
N ARG A 364 -5.22 -16.90 -6.16
CA ARG A 364 -5.96 -16.90 -7.42
C ARG A 364 -7.30 -16.17 -7.24
N GLY A 365 -7.65 -15.31 -8.18
CA GLY A 365 -8.91 -14.56 -8.15
C GLY A 365 -8.93 -13.40 -9.13
N GLU A 366 -10.04 -12.68 -9.12
CA GLU A 366 -10.26 -11.51 -9.97
C GLU A 366 -9.32 -10.34 -9.64
N ASN A 367 -8.70 -10.36 -8.47
CA ASN A 367 -7.76 -9.36 -7.99
C ASN A 367 -6.33 -9.54 -8.52
N ILE A 368 -6.02 -10.66 -9.20
CA ILE A 368 -4.65 -10.94 -9.68
C ILE A 368 -4.36 -10.14 -10.94
N MET A 369 -3.21 -9.46 -10.96
CA MET A 369 -2.73 -8.69 -12.10
C MET A 369 -2.78 -9.49 -13.41
N LYS A 370 -2.92 -8.81 -14.54
CA LYS A 370 -2.83 -9.39 -15.87
C LYS A 370 -1.45 -10.00 -16.14
N GLY A 371 -0.41 -9.39 -15.58
CA GLY A 371 0.99 -9.78 -15.70
C GLY A 371 1.92 -8.61 -15.47
N TYR A 372 3.21 -8.80 -15.71
CA TYR A 372 4.18 -7.72 -15.69
C TYR A 372 4.34 -7.10 -17.08
N TRP A 373 4.19 -5.78 -17.17
CA TRP A 373 4.28 -4.98 -18.39
C TRP A 373 5.56 -5.30 -19.19
N ASN A 374 5.38 -5.74 -20.42
CA ASN A 374 6.49 -6.13 -21.32
C ASN A 374 7.47 -7.16 -20.72
N ARG A 375 7.03 -8.00 -19.77
CA ARG A 375 7.87 -9.02 -19.11
C ARG A 375 7.16 -10.38 -19.06
N PRO A 376 6.93 -11.05 -20.22
CA PRO A 376 6.22 -12.34 -20.24
C PRO A 376 6.93 -13.42 -19.44
N ASP A 377 8.27 -13.44 -19.43
CA ASP A 377 9.04 -14.43 -18.66
C ASP A 377 8.83 -14.24 -17.16
N ALA A 378 8.90 -12.99 -16.67
CA ALA A 378 8.64 -12.69 -15.25
C ALA A 378 7.18 -12.97 -14.85
N THR A 379 6.24 -12.81 -15.78
CA THR A 379 4.84 -13.16 -15.59
C THR A 379 4.68 -14.66 -15.41
N ALA A 380 5.31 -15.47 -16.28
CA ALA A 380 5.27 -16.93 -16.21
C ALA A 380 5.99 -17.50 -14.98
N GLU A 381 6.97 -16.78 -14.41
CA GLU A 381 7.59 -17.13 -13.15
C GLU A 381 6.69 -16.84 -11.94
N ALA A 382 5.86 -15.79 -12.04
CA ALA A 382 5.02 -15.33 -10.93
C ALA A 382 3.62 -15.96 -10.93
N ILE A 383 3.06 -16.28 -12.11
CA ILE A 383 1.73 -16.88 -12.27
C ILE A 383 1.90 -18.22 -12.98
N ASP A 384 1.53 -19.30 -12.31
CA ASP A 384 1.63 -20.65 -12.86
C ASP A 384 0.57 -20.94 -13.94
N GLY A 385 0.69 -22.14 -14.58
CA GLY A 385 -0.21 -22.55 -15.65
C GLY A 385 -1.68 -22.74 -15.24
N ASP A 386 -1.96 -22.85 -13.94
CA ASP A 386 -3.30 -22.96 -13.36
C ASP A 386 -3.84 -21.60 -12.85
N GLY A 387 -3.11 -20.51 -13.07
CA GLY A 387 -3.47 -19.15 -12.72
C GLY A 387 -3.23 -18.79 -11.25
N TRP A 388 -2.38 -19.54 -10.55
CA TRP A 388 -1.99 -19.19 -9.18
C TRP A 388 -0.78 -18.24 -9.20
N PHE A 389 -0.92 -17.10 -8.55
CA PHE A 389 0.15 -16.16 -8.30
C PHE A 389 0.96 -16.59 -7.08
N HIS A 390 2.26 -16.75 -7.24
CA HIS A 390 3.24 -17.08 -6.19
C HIS A 390 3.74 -15.82 -5.51
N SER A 391 3.36 -15.62 -4.26
CA SER A 391 3.62 -14.35 -3.55
C SER A 391 5.06 -14.19 -3.08
N GLY A 392 5.79 -15.28 -2.88
CA GLY A 392 7.08 -15.29 -2.21
C GLY A 392 7.01 -15.10 -0.69
N ASP A 393 5.81 -15.06 -0.12
CA ASP A 393 5.58 -14.95 1.33
C ASP A 393 5.23 -16.33 1.91
N LEU A 394 5.81 -16.67 3.05
CA LEU A 394 5.61 -17.93 3.77
C LEU A 394 4.58 -17.73 4.88
N ALA A 395 3.65 -18.67 5.00
CA ALA A 395 2.60 -18.61 6.01
C ALA A 395 2.26 -19.98 6.59
N ARG A 396 1.52 -19.97 7.69
CA ARG A 396 0.76 -21.09 8.23
C ARG A 396 -0.71 -20.78 8.08
N ARG A 397 -1.54 -21.82 7.95
CA ARG A 397 -3.01 -21.71 7.96
C ARG A 397 -3.53 -22.54 9.12
N ASP A 398 -4.32 -21.95 9.99
CA ASP A 398 -4.95 -22.68 11.09
C ASP A 398 -6.17 -23.51 10.62
N GLU A 399 -6.77 -24.27 11.55
CA GLU A 399 -7.92 -25.14 11.28
C GLU A 399 -9.18 -24.35 10.90
N ASP A 400 -9.29 -23.06 11.34
CA ASP A 400 -10.41 -22.17 11.02
C ASP A 400 -10.18 -21.42 9.69
N GLY A 401 -9.03 -21.64 9.02
CA GLY A 401 -8.71 -21.07 7.72
C GLY A 401 -8.02 -19.70 7.76
N TYR A 402 -7.60 -19.22 8.93
CA TYR A 402 -6.83 -17.98 9.07
C TYR A 402 -5.37 -18.19 8.73
N TYR A 403 -4.81 -17.24 8.00
CA TYR A 403 -3.41 -17.26 7.60
C TYR A 403 -2.57 -16.39 8.54
N VAL A 404 -1.41 -16.90 8.92
CA VAL A 404 -0.42 -16.18 9.72
C VAL A 404 0.88 -16.13 8.93
N ILE A 405 1.35 -14.93 8.58
CA ILE A 405 2.63 -14.74 7.90
C ILE A 405 3.75 -15.21 8.85
N VAL A 406 4.58 -16.09 8.34
CA VAL A 406 5.78 -16.55 9.06
C VAL A 406 6.96 -15.67 8.67
N ASP A 407 7.20 -15.48 7.37
CA ASP A 407 8.22 -14.57 6.83
C ASP A 407 8.14 -14.46 5.31
N ARG A 408 9.10 -13.74 4.71
CA ARG A 408 9.36 -13.79 3.27
C ARG A 408 10.35 -14.89 2.95
N LYS A 409 10.11 -15.63 1.88
CA LYS A 409 11.01 -16.70 1.39
C LYS A 409 12.44 -16.19 1.20
N LYS A 410 12.63 -14.95 0.76
CA LYS A 410 13.92 -14.29 0.55
C LYS A 410 14.56 -13.69 1.82
N ASP A 411 13.77 -13.48 2.87
CA ASP A 411 14.24 -12.87 4.13
C ASP A 411 14.50 -13.92 5.21
N MET A 412 14.04 -15.16 5.00
CA MET A 412 14.33 -16.30 5.86
C MET A 412 15.86 -16.52 5.97
N ILE A 413 16.36 -16.61 7.19
CA ILE A 413 17.76 -16.78 7.50
C ILE A 413 18.07 -18.28 7.53
N ILE A 414 19.06 -18.71 6.77
CA ILE A 414 19.52 -20.12 6.77
C ILE A 414 20.79 -20.23 7.59
N ARG A 415 20.63 -20.50 8.89
CA ARG A 415 21.73 -20.60 9.83
C ARG A 415 22.15 -22.05 10.08
N GLY A 416 23.31 -22.46 9.53
CA GLY A 416 23.80 -23.84 9.69
C GLY A 416 22.84 -24.92 9.19
N GLY A 417 22.07 -24.61 8.12
CA GLY A 417 21.06 -25.51 7.55
C GLY A 417 19.69 -25.47 8.27
N LEU A 418 19.54 -24.63 9.29
CA LEU A 418 18.28 -24.45 10.02
C LEU A 418 17.63 -23.13 9.62
N ASN A 419 16.31 -23.15 9.39
CA ASN A 419 15.55 -21.97 9.07
C ASN A 419 15.27 -21.15 10.33
N VAL A 420 15.59 -19.85 10.27
CA VAL A 420 15.21 -18.86 11.27
C VAL A 420 14.35 -17.81 10.59
N TYR A 421 13.20 -17.55 11.16
CA TYR A 421 12.25 -16.59 10.64
C TYR A 421 12.43 -15.26 11.39
N PRO A 422 12.92 -14.20 10.72
CA PRO A 422 13.13 -12.88 11.33
C PRO A 422 11.95 -12.37 12.13
N ARG A 423 10.73 -12.57 11.63
CA ARG A 423 9.51 -12.09 12.29
C ARG A 423 9.31 -12.69 13.69
N GLU A 424 9.61 -13.97 13.90
CA GLU A 424 9.52 -14.61 15.22
C GLU A 424 10.38 -13.87 16.25
N ILE A 425 11.53 -13.42 15.84
CA ILE A 425 12.47 -12.68 16.70
C ILE A 425 12.05 -11.22 16.88
N GLU A 426 11.53 -10.60 15.83
CA GLU A 426 11.02 -9.23 15.87
C GLU A 426 9.84 -9.09 16.84
N GLU A 427 8.88 -10.01 16.82
CA GLU A 427 7.76 -10.03 17.76
C GLU A 427 8.23 -10.08 19.22
N LEU A 428 9.19 -10.95 19.54
CA LEU A 428 9.76 -11.02 20.88
C LEU A 428 10.49 -9.73 21.30
N LEU A 429 11.20 -9.09 20.37
CA LEU A 429 11.82 -7.80 20.64
C LEU A 429 10.78 -6.71 20.91
N TYR A 430 9.62 -6.71 20.21
CA TYR A 430 8.52 -5.77 20.46
C TYR A 430 7.82 -5.99 21.80
N GLU A 431 7.90 -7.19 22.40
CA GLU A 431 7.41 -7.45 23.77
C GLU A 431 8.26 -6.76 24.84
N HIS A 432 9.50 -6.37 24.50
CA HIS A 432 10.36 -5.66 25.44
C HIS A 432 9.93 -4.19 25.60
N PRO A 433 9.67 -3.70 26.82
CA PRO A 433 9.08 -2.36 27.05
C PRO A 433 9.93 -1.20 26.53
N ALA A 434 11.23 -1.40 26.38
CA ALA A 434 12.14 -0.38 25.85
C ALA A 434 12.19 -0.33 24.32
N VAL A 435 11.58 -1.27 23.59
CA VAL A 435 11.67 -1.37 22.14
C VAL A 435 10.51 -0.65 21.47
N ALA A 436 10.82 0.30 20.58
CA ALA A 436 9.85 0.98 19.74
C ALA A 436 9.76 0.34 18.35
N GLU A 437 10.91 -0.01 17.75
CA GLU A 437 10.98 -0.67 16.44
C GLU A 437 12.10 -1.72 16.44
N ALA A 438 11.89 -2.80 15.70
CA ALA A 438 12.87 -3.86 15.53
C ALA A 438 12.91 -4.38 14.09
N ALA A 439 14.08 -4.73 13.61
CA ALA A 439 14.30 -5.44 12.35
C ALA A 439 15.38 -6.51 12.52
N VAL A 440 15.10 -7.71 12.04
CA VAL A 440 16.01 -8.85 12.10
C VAL A 440 16.40 -9.26 10.69
N VAL A 441 17.69 -9.52 10.49
CA VAL A 441 18.27 -9.89 9.18
C VAL A 441 19.32 -10.99 9.33
N GLY A 442 19.52 -11.76 8.26
CA GLY A 442 20.69 -12.61 8.11
C GLY A 442 21.90 -11.79 7.68
N VAL A 443 23.01 -12.00 8.36
CA VAL A 443 24.32 -11.45 7.96
C VAL A 443 25.28 -12.60 7.61
N PRO A 444 26.21 -12.43 6.64
CA PRO A 444 27.12 -13.51 6.26
C PRO A 444 27.93 -14.06 7.43
N HIS A 445 28.02 -15.39 7.54
CA HIS A 445 28.85 -16.08 8.53
C HIS A 445 29.69 -17.16 7.87
N PRO A 446 31.03 -17.23 8.13
CA PRO A 446 31.94 -18.08 7.38
C PRO A 446 31.67 -19.58 7.52
N GLU A 447 31.13 -20.05 8.64
CA GLU A 447 30.86 -21.46 8.91
C GLU A 447 29.40 -21.86 8.82
N LEU A 448 28.47 -20.91 9.07
CA LEU A 448 27.04 -21.19 9.18
C LEU A 448 26.23 -20.71 7.96
N GLY A 449 26.89 -20.07 6.99
CA GLY A 449 26.26 -19.37 5.89
C GLY A 449 25.74 -18.02 6.33
N GLU A 450 24.75 -17.99 7.20
CA GLU A 450 24.22 -16.76 7.81
C GLU A 450 24.21 -16.80 9.34
N GLU A 451 24.23 -15.62 9.96
CA GLU A 451 24.03 -15.42 11.39
C GLU A 451 22.88 -14.42 11.61
N VAL A 452 22.18 -14.57 12.72
CA VAL A 452 21.04 -13.70 13.06
C VAL A 452 21.54 -12.41 13.70
N ALA A 453 21.20 -11.28 13.10
CA ALA A 453 21.46 -9.93 13.60
C ALA A 453 20.17 -9.14 13.75
N ALA A 454 20.04 -8.36 14.82
CA ALA A 454 18.90 -7.49 15.07
C ALA A 454 19.34 -6.02 15.15
N TYR A 455 18.48 -5.13 14.65
CA TYR A 455 18.59 -3.68 14.76
C TYR A 455 17.34 -3.16 15.48
N VAL A 456 17.54 -2.32 16.50
CA VAL A 456 16.46 -1.90 17.40
C VAL A 456 16.50 -0.39 17.58
N VAL A 457 15.32 0.22 17.53
CA VAL A 457 15.09 1.60 17.96
C VAL A 457 14.42 1.57 19.32
N LEU A 458 14.98 2.26 20.31
CA LEU A 458 14.39 2.33 21.64
C LEU A 458 13.23 3.34 21.68
N ALA A 459 12.29 3.10 22.57
CA ALA A 459 11.23 4.06 22.89
C ALA A 459 11.82 5.35 23.51
N PRO A 460 11.18 6.52 23.34
CA PRO A 460 11.63 7.75 23.97
C PRO A 460 11.89 7.58 25.48
N ASP A 461 13.04 8.09 25.93
CA ASP A 461 13.48 8.01 27.34
C ASP A 461 13.72 6.59 27.88
N ALA A 462 13.54 5.55 27.07
CA ALA A 462 13.84 4.19 27.46
C ALA A 462 15.35 3.90 27.40
N GLN A 463 15.80 2.98 28.25
CA GLN A 463 17.18 2.48 28.28
C GLN A 463 17.15 0.97 28.30
N ALA A 464 17.88 0.36 27.39
CA ALA A 464 18.20 -1.05 27.38
C ALA A 464 19.56 -1.22 26.72
N ASP A 465 20.38 -2.12 27.23
CA ASP A 465 21.63 -2.45 26.57
C ASP A 465 21.45 -3.64 25.60
N GLU A 466 22.35 -3.74 24.64
CA GLU A 466 22.30 -4.80 23.61
C GLU A 466 22.31 -6.21 24.20
N ALA A 467 23.04 -6.41 25.31
CA ALA A 467 23.12 -7.71 25.98
C ALA A 467 21.80 -8.07 26.71
N GLU A 468 21.07 -7.08 27.21
CA GLU A 468 19.75 -7.26 27.79
C GLU A 468 18.74 -7.73 26.72
N LEU A 469 18.74 -7.08 25.56
CA LEU A 469 17.85 -7.44 24.44
C LEU A 469 18.18 -8.84 23.87
N VAL A 470 19.45 -9.18 23.72
CA VAL A 470 19.87 -10.54 23.34
C VAL A 470 19.37 -11.56 24.36
N ARG A 471 19.49 -11.27 25.67
CA ARG A 471 19.09 -12.16 26.74
C ARG A 471 17.57 -12.37 26.75
N HIS A 472 16.80 -11.29 26.55
CA HIS A 472 15.33 -11.31 26.47
C HIS A 472 14.86 -12.31 25.39
N VAL A 473 15.41 -12.24 24.19
CA VAL A 473 15.07 -13.18 23.11
C VAL A 473 15.59 -14.59 23.37
N LYS A 474 16.85 -14.72 23.84
CA LYS A 474 17.50 -16.00 24.06
C LYS A 474 16.76 -16.92 25.03
N GLU A 475 16.07 -16.34 26.01
CA GLU A 475 15.32 -17.08 27.03
C GLU A 475 14.02 -17.68 26.48
N GLN A 476 13.57 -17.21 25.29
CA GLN A 476 12.26 -17.54 24.74
C GLN A 476 12.32 -18.40 23.47
N VAL A 477 13.50 -18.54 22.86
CA VAL A 477 13.64 -19.30 21.60
C VAL A 477 14.73 -20.37 21.65
N ALA A 478 14.68 -21.28 20.69
CA ALA A 478 15.73 -22.30 20.53
C ALA A 478 17.11 -21.65 20.31
N PRO A 479 18.21 -22.28 20.79
CA PRO A 479 19.54 -21.69 20.78
C PRO A 479 20.07 -21.26 19.40
N TYR A 480 19.56 -21.78 18.31
CA TYR A 480 19.98 -21.40 16.96
C TYR A 480 19.24 -20.15 16.43
N LYS A 481 18.16 -19.71 17.05
CA LYS A 481 17.29 -18.64 16.56
C LYS A 481 17.64 -17.24 17.08
N TYR A 482 18.10 -17.11 18.35
CA TYR A 482 18.29 -15.79 18.94
C TYR A 482 19.40 -14.98 18.24
N PRO A 483 19.28 -13.65 18.15
CA PRO A 483 20.29 -12.81 17.51
C PRO A 483 21.61 -12.84 18.29
N ARG A 484 22.73 -12.98 17.57
CA ARG A 484 24.06 -12.92 18.17
C ARG A 484 24.52 -11.50 18.41
N THR A 485 24.01 -10.59 17.60
CA THR A 485 24.22 -9.16 17.74
C THR A 485 22.89 -8.46 17.74
N VAL A 486 22.71 -7.54 18.67
CA VAL A 486 21.63 -6.54 18.66
C VAL A 486 22.32 -5.18 18.61
N THR A 487 21.98 -4.35 17.66
CA THR A 487 22.53 -3.00 17.53
C THR A 487 21.40 -1.99 17.75
N VAL A 488 21.58 -1.12 18.74
CA VAL A 488 20.68 0.00 18.97
C VAL A 488 21.03 1.13 18.01
N ILE A 489 20.05 1.61 17.26
CA ILE A 489 20.19 2.68 16.27
C ILE A 489 19.10 3.74 16.49
N ASP A 490 19.35 4.95 15.97
CA ASP A 490 18.41 6.06 16.13
C ASP A 490 17.15 5.89 15.28
N GLU A 491 17.29 5.30 14.08
CA GLU A 491 16.19 5.13 13.12
C GLU A 491 16.44 3.91 12.21
N LEU A 492 15.40 3.13 11.94
CA LEU A 492 15.44 2.08 10.92
C LEU A 492 15.24 2.67 9.52
N PRO A 493 15.95 2.18 8.48
CA PRO A 493 15.75 2.63 7.11
C PRO A 493 14.35 2.25 6.63
N LYS A 494 13.62 3.24 6.09
CA LYS A 494 12.23 3.09 5.63
C LYS A 494 12.05 3.55 4.20
N GLY A 495 11.21 2.84 3.46
CA GLY A 495 10.74 3.27 2.15
C GLY A 495 9.68 4.38 2.26
N ALA A 496 9.28 4.93 1.11
CA ALA A 496 8.26 5.99 1.03
C ALA A 496 6.88 5.57 1.60
N THR A 497 6.61 4.29 1.68
CA THR A 497 5.40 3.71 2.28
C THR A 497 5.52 3.45 3.79
N GLY A 498 6.62 3.85 4.43
CA GLY A 498 6.89 3.56 5.84
C GLY A 498 7.37 2.14 6.14
N LYS A 499 7.54 1.28 5.12
CA LYS A 499 8.03 -0.09 5.27
C LYS A 499 9.54 -0.12 5.53
N ILE A 500 9.97 -0.90 6.51
CA ILE A 500 11.39 -1.09 6.84
C ILE A 500 12.12 -1.78 5.67
N LEU A 501 13.26 -1.20 5.28
CA LEU A 501 14.09 -1.68 4.17
C LEU A 501 15.20 -2.59 4.70
N LYS A 502 14.87 -3.83 5.06
CA LYS A 502 15.80 -4.83 5.63
C LYS A 502 17.07 -5.03 4.80
N ARG A 503 17.02 -4.85 3.47
CA ARG A 503 18.20 -4.95 2.59
C ARG A 503 19.32 -3.96 2.95
N GLU A 504 18.96 -2.78 3.46
CA GLU A 504 19.95 -1.75 3.85
C GLU A 504 20.64 -2.07 5.19
N LEU A 505 20.08 -3.01 5.96
CA LEU A 505 20.63 -3.47 7.22
C LEU A 505 21.59 -4.68 7.05
N ARG A 506 21.57 -5.35 5.89
CA ARG A 506 22.40 -6.56 5.66
C ARG A 506 23.88 -6.27 5.39
N GLY A 507 24.28 -4.99 5.22
CA GLY A 507 25.64 -4.59 4.83
C GLY A 507 25.94 -4.83 3.34
N ASP A 508 26.96 -4.13 2.80
CA ASP A 508 27.41 -4.22 1.40
C ASP A 508 28.13 -5.56 1.12
N GLY A 509 27.41 -6.66 1.11
CA GLY A 509 28.06 -7.97 0.91
C GLY A 509 27.12 -9.16 0.71
N ALA A 510 25.80 -8.93 0.59
CA ALA A 510 24.82 -10.01 0.33
C ALA A 510 24.20 -9.90 -1.05
#